data_09ab05fe04a75ce18dc8703102518d62
#
_entry.id   09ab05fe04a75ce18dc8703102518d62
#
_cell.length_a   1.000
_cell.length_b   1.000
_cell.length_c   1.000
_cell.angle_alpha   90.00
_cell.angle_beta   90.00
_cell.angle_gamma   90.00
#
_symmetry.space_group_name_H-M   'P 1'
#
loop_
_entity.id
_entity.type
_entity.pdbx_description
1 polymer ?
#
loop_
_entity_poly.entity_id
_entity_poly.type
_entity_poly.pdbx_seq_one_letter_code
_entity_poly.pdbx_strand_id
1 'polypeptide(L)'
;MEWQQVIGFYQVAKLGSFTKAAEATFRTQPALSQQIKALEEELDCHLFERIGKRKLRLTSAGERFLTFAESILENYDSLRADLNELKGSQKGRLKIAAPFTTLYHLFPEVLKEYTERFPQVELTILDRSQQTVIELVKSGDIDFGFTVESEVPGDLATLRWKKVETALMTPMGHPLATGKRVTLRQIAKYSLILPPKDLRFTCRRMLEERFQKLGLDYQIVMESSNVELTSLYVEMGLGISFATVVRDLPALKQRKLEFLPMDQLFKPDYIAAVMRKDKTLASYKNSFIKILLGNQFCH
;
A
#
# COMPACT_ATOMS: atom_id res chain seq x y z
N MET A 1 -20.18 -29.00 3.38
CA MET A 1 -19.48 -27.86 2.67
C MET A 1 -18.43 -28.43 1.74
N GLU A 2 -18.51 -28.09 0.47
CA GLU A 2 -17.59 -28.54 -0.58
C GLU A 2 -16.60 -27.43 -0.97
N TRP A 3 -15.40 -27.82 -1.37
CA TRP A 3 -14.35 -26.88 -1.81
C TRP A 3 -14.83 -25.92 -2.90
N GLN A 4 -15.63 -26.42 -3.82
CA GLN A 4 -16.17 -25.63 -4.93
C GLN A 4 -17.19 -24.57 -4.49
N GLN A 5 -17.92 -24.84 -3.41
CA GLN A 5 -18.85 -23.86 -2.81
C GLN A 5 -18.08 -22.70 -2.17
N VAL A 6 -16.95 -23.00 -1.50
CA VAL A 6 -16.06 -21.96 -0.91
C VAL A 6 -15.49 -21.05 -2.01
N ILE A 7 -14.96 -21.64 -3.10
CA ILE A 7 -14.45 -20.86 -4.24
C ILE A 7 -15.57 -20.04 -4.88
N GLY A 8 -16.71 -20.64 -5.12
CA GLY A 8 -17.85 -19.96 -5.74
C GLY A 8 -18.34 -18.79 -4.91
N PHE A 9 -18.49 -18.98 -3.59
CA PHE A 9 -18.86 -17.92 -2.68
C PHE A 9 -17.84 -16.78 -2.68
N TYR A 10 -16.55 -17.12 -2.55
CA TYR A 10 -15.47 -16.13 -2.57
C TYR A 10 -15.50 -15.26 -3.82
N GLN A 11 -15.64 -15.88 -5.00
CA GLN A 11 -15.71 -15.13 -6.26
C GLN A 11 -16.94 -14.24 -6.36
N VAL A 12 -18.10 -14.69 -5.88
CA VAL A 12 -19.32 -13.87 -5.84
C VAL A 12 -19.14 -12.68 -4.90
N ALA A 13 -18.55 -12.89 -3.73
CA ALA A 13 -18.27 -11.85 -2.76
C ALA A 13 -17.30 -10.78 -3.30
N LYS A 14 -16.21 -11.22 -3.94
CA LYS A 14 -15.20 -10.30 -4.50
C LYS A 14 -15.68 -9.52 -5.72
N LEU A 15 -16.43 -10.14 -6.62
CA LEU A 15 -16.88 -9.52 -7.87
C LEU A 15 -18.23 -8.80 -7.73
N GLY A 16 -18.96 -9.02 -6.63
CA GLY A 16 -20.29 -8.44 -6.38
C GLY A 16 -21.34 -8.87 -7.42
N SER A 17 -21.10 -9.97 -8.15
CA SER A 17 -21.94 -10.40 -9.28
C SER A 17 -21.84 -11.92 -9.51
N PHE A 18 -22.99 -12.58 -9.48
CA PHE A 18 -23.05 -14.01 -9.82
C PHE A 18 -22.62 -14.31 -11.26
N THR A 19 -22.94 -13.43 -12.20
CA THR A 19 -22.58 -13.60 -13.62
C THR A 19 -21.06 -13.54 -13.79
N LYS A 20 -20.42 -12.48 -13.27
CA LYS A 20 -18.96 -12.33 -13.36
C LYS A 20 -18.21 -13.45 -12.61
N ALA A 21 -18.74 -13.87 -11.45
CA ALA A 21 -18.17 -14.96 -10.68
C ALA A 21 -18.31 -16.31 -11.40
N ALA A 22 -19.42 -16.55 -12.10
CA ALA A 22 -19.61 -17.74 -12.91
C ALA A 22 -18.60 -17.79 -14.06
N GLU A 23 -18.40 -16.69 -14.77
CA GLU A 23 -17.37 -16.56 -15.80
C GLU A 23 -15.97 -16.83 -15.24
N ALA A 24 -15.62 -16.22 -14.11
CA ALA A 24 -14.32 -16.38 -13.44
C ALA A 24 -14.06 -17.82 -12.95
N THR A 25 -15.12 -18.59 -12.68
CA THR A 25 -15.05 -19.99 -12.24
C THR A 25 -15.33 -21.01 -13.35
N PHE A 26 -15.47 -20.56 -14.60
CA PHE A 26 -15.81 -21.39 -15.76
C PHE A 26 -17.11 -22.20 -15.58
N ARG A 27 -18.15 -21.54 -15.06
CA ARG A 27 -19.46 -22.12 -14.74
C ARG A 27 -20.59 -21.31 -15.32
N THR A 28 -21.79 -21.91 -15.32
CA THR A 28 -23.00 -21.18 -15.61
C THR A 28 -23.52 -20.46 -14.36
N GLN A 29 -24.13 -19.29 -14.54
CA GLN A 29 -24.69 -18.53 -13.42
C GLN A 29 -25.74 -19.32 -12.61
N PRO A 30 -26.67 -20.11 -13.24
CA PRO A 30 -27.61 -20.95 -12.50
C PRO A 30 -26.90 -21.99 -11.62
N ALA A 31 -25.85 -22.65 -12.14
CA ALA A 31 -25.10 -23.66 -11.38
C ALA A 31 -24.40 -23.04 -10.18
N LEU A 32 -23.77 -21.87 -10.34
CA LEU A 32 -23.14 -21.15 -9.24
C LEU A 32 -24.17 -20.70 -8.19
N SER A 33 -25.32 -20.17 -8.65
CA SER A 33 -26.41 -19.77 -7.75
C SER A 33 -26.95 -20.95 -6.92
N GLN A 34 -27.12 -22.11 -7.55
CA GLN A 34 -27.55 -23.32 -6.85
C GLN A 34 -26.53 -23.81 -5.84
N GLN A 35 -25.23 -23.73 -6.14
CA GLN A 35 -24.15 -24.07 -5.19
C GLN A 35 -24.15 -23.17 -3.97
N ILE A 36 -24.31 -21.86 -4.15
CA ILE A 36 -24.38 -20.91 -3.03
C ILE A 36 -25.64 -21.18 -2.20
N LYS A 37 -26.78 -21.43 -2.86
CA LYS A 37 -28.01 -21.78 -2.14
C LYS A 37 -27.84 -23.04 -1.29
N ALA A 38 -27.24 -24.10 -1.82
CA ALA A 38 -26.95 -25.32 -1.07
C ALA A 38 -26.00 -25.08 0.13
N LEU A 39 -25.03 -24.16 -0.02
CA LEU A 39 -24.16 -23.74 1.05
C LEU A 39 -24.93 -22.97 2.15
N GLU A 40 -25.82 -22.05 1.76
CA GLU A 40 -26.67 -21.31 2.69
C GLU A 40 -27.65 -22.23 3.45
N GLU A 41 -28.20 -23.22 2.76
CA GLU A 41 -29.06 -24.25 3.36
C GLU A 41 -28.29 -25.13 4.37
N GLU A 42 -27.05 -25.53 4.05
CA GLU A 42 -26.19 -26.31 4.95
C GLU A 42 -25.81 -25.51 6.21
N LEU A 43 -25.56 -24.19 6.05
CA LEU A 43 -25.18 -23.31 7.15
C LEU A 43 -26.37 -22.72 7.92
N ASP A 44 -27.59 -22.99 7.46
CA ASP A 44 -28.84 -22.46 7.99
C ASP A 44 -28.82 -20.93 8.12
N CYS A 45 -28.21 -20.25 7.14
CA CYS A 45 -28.17 -18.79 7.09
C CYS A 45 -27.95 -18.26 5.68
N HIS A 46 -28.44 -17.04 5.42
CA HIS A 46 -28.14 -16.34 4.17
C HIS A 46 -26.78 -15.64 4.25
N LEU A 47 -25.95 -15.85 3.24
CA LEU A 47 -24.63 -15.23 3.10
C LEU A 47 -24.72 -13.93 2.27
N PHE A 48 -25.71 -13.87 1.38
CA PHE A 48 -25.94 -12.71 0.53
C PHE A 48 -27.35 -12.15 0.72
N GLU A 49 -27.46 -10.82 0.61
CA GLU A 49 -28.73 -10.10 0.54
C GLU A 49 -28.78 -9.21 -0.71
N ARG A 50 -29.98 -8.96 -1.21
CA ARG A 50 -30.18 -8.06 -2.35
C ARG A 50 -30.73 -6.72 -1.85
N ILE A 51 -30.02 -5.63 -2.13
CA ILE A 51 -30.49 -4.28 -1.91
C ILE A 51 -31.10 -3.75 -3.20
N GLY A 52 -32.43 -3.70 -3.27
CA GLY A 52 -33.16 -3.33 -4.49
C GLY A 52 -32.99 -4.34 -5.62
N LYS A 53 -33.13 -3.88 -6.87
CA LYS A 53 -33.16 -4.77 -8.04
C LYS A 53 -31.76 -5.22 -8.54
N ARG A 54 -30.64 -4.59 -8.08
CA ARG A 54 -29.33 -4.76 -8.76
C ARG A 54 -28.11 -4.89 -7.85
N LYS A 55 -28.18 -4.60 -6.56
CA LYS A 55 -27.00 -4.59 -5.71
C LYS A 55 -26.98 -5.79 -4.79
N LEU A 56 -25.93 -6.62 -4.95
CA LEU A 56 -25.63 -7.75 -4.07
C LEU A 56 -24.74 -7.26 -2.91
N ARG A 57 -25.07 -7.66 -1.68
CA ARG A 57 -24.30 -7.36 -0.49
C ARG A 57 -24.14 -8.61 0.36
N LEU A 58 -23.06 -8.70 1.12
CA LEU A 58 -22.89 -9.70 2.17
C LEU A 58 -23.78 -9.39 3.37
N THR A 59 -24.34 -10.41 3.98
CA THR A 59 -24.91 -10.33 5.32
C THR A 59 -23.78 -10.38 6.36
N SER A 60 -24.09 -10.17 7.65
CA SER A 60 -23.09 -10.36 8.72
C SER A 60 -22.55 -11.80 8.77
N ALA A 61 -23.36 -12.80 8.42
CA ALA A 61 -22.92 -14.19 8.26
C ALA A 61 -21.99 -14.32 7.05
N GLY A 62 -22.35 -13.65 5.92
CA GLY A 62 -21.53 -13.61 4.71
C GLY A 62 -20.17 -12.96 4.93
N GLU A 63 -20.08 -11.90 5.72
CA GLU A 63 -18.80 -11.26 6.07
C GLU A 63 -17.90 -12.21 6.90
N ARG A 64 -18.47 -12.91 7.85
CA ARG A 64 -17.75 -13.93 8.64
C ARG A 64 -17.30 -15.09 7.76
N PHE A 65 -18.17 -15.55 6.87
CA PHE A 65 -17.84 -16.62 5.94
C PHE A 65 -16.81 -16.19 4.90
N LEU A 66 -16.78 -14.92 4.49
CA LEU A 66 -15.73 -14.40 3.62
C LEU A 66 -14.36 -14.48 4.28
N THR A 67 -14.23 -14.05 5.54
CA THR A 67 -12.98 -14.16 6.30
C THR A 67 -12.51 -15.61 6.39
N PHE A 68 -13.43 -16.54 6.66
CA PHE A 68 -13.13 -17.97 6.70
C PHE A 68 -12.71 -18.52 5.32
N ALA A 69 -13.43 -18.16 4.24
CA ALA A 69 -13.11 -18.59 2.89
C ALA A 69 -11.72 -18.08 2.45
N GLU A 70 -11.39 -16.81 2.73
CA GLU A 70 -10.08 -16.24 2.48
C GLU A 70 -8.98 -17.01 3.20
N SER A 71 -9.15 -17.29 4.49
CA SER A 71 -8.17 -18.04 5.29
C SER A 71 -7.93 -19.46 4.72
N ILE A 72 -8.98 -20.17 4.35
CA ILE A 72 -8.85 -21.52 3.75
C ILE A 72 -8.12 -21.47 2.40
N LEU A 73 -8.48 -20.52 1.54
CA LEU A 73 -7.84 -20.37 0.21
C LEU A 73 -6.36 -20.02 0.35
N GLU A 74 -6.02 -19.12 1.27
CA GLU A 74 -4.62 -18.76 1.57
C GLU A 74 -3.82 -19.96 2.14
N ASN A 75 -4.39 -20.71 3.07
CA ASN A 75 -3.76 -21.91 3.61
C ASN A 75 -3.54 -22.99 2.54
N TYR A 76 -4.49 -23.15 1.63
CA TYR A 76 -4.35 -24.07 0.51
C TYR A 76 -3.24 -23.65 -0.46
N ASP A 77 -3.16 -22.36 -0.78
CA ASP A 77 -2.09 -21.82 -1.62
C ASP A 77 -0.72 -21.95 -0.93
N SER A 78 -0.65 -21.73 0.39
CA SER A 78 0.56 -21.93 1.16
C SER A 78 1.00 -23.40 1.12
N LEU A 79 0.08 -24.34 1.38
CA LEU A 79 0.39 -25.78 1.30
C LEU A 79 0.89 -26.17 -0.10
N ARG A 80 0.26 -25.66 -1.16
CA ARG A 80 0.72 -25.92 -2.53
C ARG A 80 2.13 -25.41 -2.78
N ALA A 81 2.47 -24.23 -2.24
CA ALA A 81 3.80 -23.68 -2.33
C ALA A 81 4.83 -24.55 -1.59
N ASP A 82 4.51 -24.99 -0.38
CA ASP A 82 5.35 -25.87 0.43
C ASP A 82 5.57 -27.23 -0.27
N LEU A 83 4.52 -27.81 -0.83
CA LEU A 83 4.62 -29.05 -1.61
C LEU A 83 5.45 -28.89 -2.91
N ASN A 84 5.39 -27.73 -3.55
CA ASN A 84 6.23 -27.41 -4.70
C ASN A 84 7.70 -27.24 -4.28
N GLU A 85 7.96 -26.61 -3.14
CA GLU A 85 9.31 -26.47 -2.58
C GLU A 85 9.95 -27.85 -2.29
N LEU A 86 9.19 -28.77 -1.70
CA LEU A 86 9.63 -30.17 -1.50
C LEU A 86 10.01 -30.86 -2.82
N LYS A 87 9.42 -30.45 -3.95
CA LYS A 87 9.74 -30.94 -5.30
C LYS A 87 10.87 -30.15 -5.97
N GLY A 88 11.52 -29.22 -5.25
CA GLY A 88 12.57 -28.36 -5.79
C GLY A 88 12.08 -27.24 -6.70
N SER A 89 10.77 -26.95 -6.71
CA SER A 89 10.16 -25.92 -7.54
C SER A 89 9.50 -24.86 -6.68
N GLN A 90 10.04 -23.64 -6.68
CA GLN A 90 9.47 -22.50 -5.94
C GLN A 90 8.60 -21.66 -6.86
N LYS A 91 7.41 -22.17 -7.17
CA LYS A 91 6.39 -21.48 -7.98
C LYS A 91 5.35 -20.83 -7.09
N GLY A 92 4.97 -19.62 -7.44
CA GLY A 92 3.92 -18.92 -6.70
C GLY A 92 3.64 -17.54 -7.28
N ARG A 93 2.85 -16.78 -6.54
CA ARG A 93 2.53 -15.39 -6.87
C ARG A 93 2.80 -14.51 -5.66
N LEU A 94 3.44 -13.39 -5.90
CA LEU A 94 3.67 -12.35 -4.90
C LEU A 94 3.09 -11.04 -5.42
N LYS A 95 2.10 -10.50 -4.70
CA LYS A 95 1.47 -9.23 -5.03
C LYS A 95 1.83 -8.19 -3.98
N ILE A 96 2.39 -7.08 -4.42
CA ILE A 96 2.76 -5.97 -3.55
C ILE A 96 2.16 -4.67 -4.07
N ALA A 97 1.87 -3.73 -3.16
CA ALA A 97 1.49 -2.37 -3.50
C ALA A 97 2.22 -1.37 -2.61
N ALA A 98 2.59 -0.26 -3.22
CA ALA A 98 3.20 0.88 -2.53
C ALA A 98 2.98 2.18 -3.33
N PRO A 99 3.17 3.37 -2.75
CA PRO A 99 3.28 4.61 -3.49
C PRO A 99 4.47 4.60 -4.46
N PHE A 100 4.30 5.29 -5.59
CA PHE A 100 5.28 5.37 -6.66
C PHE A 100 6.71 5.64 -6.17
N THR A 101 6.89 6.65 -5.31
CA THR A 101 8.20 7.01 -4.77
C THR A 101 8.88 5.90 -4.00
N THR A 102 8.12 5.13 -3.23
CA THR A 102 8.62 3.95 -2.52
C THR A 102 9.07 2.86 -3.50
N LEU A 103 8.24 2.54 -4.50
CA LEU A 103 8.58 1.56 -5.53
C LEU A 103 9.80 1.99 -6.35
N TYR A 104 9.83 3.25 -6.75
CA TYR A 104 10.88 3.76 -7.63
C TYR A 104 12.26 3.83 -6.95
N HIS A 105 12.29 4.27 -5.70
CA HIS A 105 13.56 4.52 -5.01
C HIS A 105 14.07 3.37 -4.13
N LEU A 106 13.20 2.53 -3.60
CA LEU A 106 13.58 1.58 -2.56
C LEU A 106 13.49 0.11 -2.99
N PHE A 107 12.73 -0.18 -4.04
CA PHE A 107 12.49 -1.55 -4.45
C PHE A 107 13.45 -2.13 -5.49
N PRO A 108 14.15 -1.35 -6.35
CA PRO A 108 14.91 -1.94 -7.45
C PRO A 108 15.89 -3.03 -7.00
N GLU A 109 16.71 -2.78 -5.98
CA GLU A 109 17.70 -3.75 -5.48
C GLU A 109 17.01 -4.96 -4.81
N VAL A 110 15.95 -4.73 -4.03
CA VAL A 110 15.17 -5.80 -3.38
C VAL A 110 14.55 -6.73 -4.41
N LEU A 111 13.95 -6.15 -5.47
CA LEU A 111 13.30 -6.92 -6.52
C LEU A 111 14.31 -7.67 -7.37
N LYS A 112 15.47 -7.07 -7.67
CA LYS A 112 16.56 -7.74 -8.38
C LYS A 112 17.00 -8.98 -7.63
N GLU A 113 17.38 -8.84 -6.36
CA GLU A 113 17.80 -9.97 -5.53
C GLU A 113 16.71 -11.05 -5.43
N TYR A 114 15.44 -10.61 -5.23
CA TYR A 114 14.34 -11.53 -5.12
C TYR A 114 14.08 -12.33 -6.41
N THR A 115 14.08 -11.67 -7.57
CA THR A 115 13.82 -12.34 -8.86
C THR A 115 14.93 -13.28 -9.28
N GLU A 116 16.18 -12.95 -8.95
CA GLU A 116 17.33 -13.85 -9.16
C GLU A 116 17.19 -15.13 -8.31
N ARG A 117 16.70 -15.00 -7.08
CA ARG A 117 16.57 -16.12 -6.13
C ARG A 117 15.29 -16.94 -6.36
N PHE A 118 14.22 -16.32 -6.86
CA PHE A 118 12.90 -16.92 -7.07
C PHE A 118 12.39 -16.70 -8.50
N PRO A 119 13.06 -17.20 -9.53
CA PRO A 119 12.76 -16.88 -10.94
C PRO A 119 11.42 -17.43 -11.43
N GLN A 120 10.79 -18.35 -10.69
CA GLN A 120 9.49 -18.95 -11.04
C GLN A 120 8.32 -18.32 -10.26
N VAL A 121 8.58 -17.30 -9.44
CA VAL A 121 7.53 -16.55 -8.74
C VAL A 121 7.04 -15.40 -9.62
N GLU A 122 5.76 -15.38 -9.90
CA GLU A 122 5.10 -14.29 -10.62
C GLU A 122 4.95 -13.07 -9.69
N LEU A 123 5.55 -11.95 -10.07
CA LEU A 123 5.44 -10.69 -9.31
C LEU A 123 4.36 -9.79 -9.90
N THR A 124 3.49 -9.27 -9.03
CA THR A 124 2.57 -8.18 -9.36
C THR A 124 2.89 -6.99 -8.46
N ILE A 125 3.27 -5.87 -9.08
CA ILE A 125 3.65 -4.64 -8.40
C ILE A 125 2.64 -3.56 -8.77
N LEU A 126 1.98 -2.97 -7.77
CA LEU A 126 0.94 -1.98 -7.95
C LEU A 126 1.36 -0.64 -7.36
N ASP A 127 1.44 0.38 -8.21
CA ASP A 127 1.53 1.77 -7.75
C ASP A 127 0.15 2.22 -7.27
N ARG A 128 0.03 2.50 -5.97
CA ARG A 128 -1.23 2.92 -5.34
C ARG A 128 -0.96 3.96 -4.24
N SER A 129 -1.97 4.81 -3.99
CA SER A 129 -1.93 5.72 -2.84
C SER A 129 -1.87 4.95 -1.52
N GLN A 130 -1.31 5.56 -0.47
CA GLN A 130 -1.21 4.93 0.86
C GLN A 130 -2.56 4.40 1.36
N GLN A 131 -3.64 5.15 1.17
CA GLN A 131 -4.98 4.72 1.54
C GLN A 131 -5.41 3.46 0.77
N THR A 132 -5.23 3.44 -0.54
CA THR A 132 -5.58 2.27 -1.37
C THR A 132 -4.73 1.06 -1.03
N VAL A 133 -3.44 1.27 -0.69
CA VAL A 133 -2.57 0.18 -0.21
C VAL A 133 -3.17 -0.48 1.04
N ILE A 134 -3.59 0.31 2.03
CA ILE A 134 -4.21 -0.20 3.26
C ILE A 134 -5.52 -0.96 2.93
N GLU A 135 -6.35 -0.42 2.05
CA GLU A 135 -7.59 -1.07 1.61
C GLU A 135 -7.32 -2.42 0.92
N LEU A 136 -6.33 -2.50 0.03
CA LEU A 136 -5.94 -3.72 -0.66
C LEU A 136 -5.34 -4.78 0.28
N VAL A 137 -4.61 -4.36 1.32
CA VAL A 137 -4.15 -5.29 2.37
C VAL A 137 -5.33 -5.84 3.16
N LYS A 138 -6.26 -4.97 3.59
CA LYS A 138 -7.45 -5.39 4.35
C LYS A 138 -8.35 -6.33 3.55
N SER A 139 -8.52 -6.09 2.27
CA SER A 139 -9.31 -6.96 1.37
C SER A 139 -8.59 -8.25 0.98
N GLY A 140 -7.30 -8.41 1.33
CA GLY A 140 -6.51 -9.58 0.96
C GLY A 140 -6.16 -9.64 -0.54
N ASP A 141 -6.35 -8.55 -1.29
CA ASP A 141 -6.06 -8.51 -2.72
C ASP A 141 -4.56 -8.47 -3.04
N ILE A 142 -3.75 -8.08 -2.04
CA ILE A 142 -2.28 -8.08 -2.09
C ILE A 142 -1.69 -8.80 -0.87
N ASP A 143 -0.44 -9.25 -1.03
CA ASP A 143 0.29 -9.93 0.03
C ASP A 143 0.91 -8.95 1.02
N PHE A 144 1.58 -7.94 0.48
CA PHE A 144 2.21 -6.89 1.27
C PHE A 144 1.91 -5.52 0.72
N GLY A 145 1.51 -4.63 1.61
CA GLY A 145 1.44 -3.20 1.34
C GLY A 145 2.64 -2.49 1.93
N PHE A 146 3.04 -1.35 1.36
CA PHE A 146 4.10 -0.50 1.91
C PHE A 146 3.58 0.91 2.05
N THR A 147 3.60 1.40 3.28
CA THR A 147 3.10 2.74 3.62
C THR A 147 3.83 3.29 4.84
N VAL A 148 3.61 4.54 5.22
CA VAL A 148 4.16 5.07 6.46
C VAL A 148 3.45 4.46 7.66
N GLU A 149 4.22 4.09 8.68
CA GLU A 149 3.75 3.34 9.84
C GLU A 149 2.66 4.08 10.63
N SER A 150 2.78 5.40 10.76
CA SER A 150 1.80 6.23 11.49
C SER A 150 0.37 6.16 10.92
N GLU A 151 0.23 5.77 9.66
CA GLU A 151 -1.06 5.69 8.97
C GLU A 151 -1.66 4.28 8.98
N VAL A 152 -0.93 3.29 9.51
CA VAL A 152 -1.38 1.89 9.51
C VAL A 152 -2.36 1.66 10.66
N PRO A 153 -3.57 1.17 10.37
CA PRO A 153 -4.52 0.78 11.41
C PRO A 153 -4.01 -0.36 12.29
N GLY A 154 -4.34 -0.34 13.57
CA GLY A 154 -3.86 -1.32 14.55
C GLY A 154 -4.37 -2.76 14.35
N ASP A 155 -5.31 -2.98 13.44
CA ASP A 155 -5.81 -4.31 13.04
C ASP A 155 -4.89 -5.04 12.06
N LEU A 156 -3.90 -4.36 11.47
CA LEU A 156 -2.90 -4.92 10.57
C LEU A 156 -1.57 -5.21 11.28
N ALA A 157 -0.80 -6.15 10.76
CA ALA A 157 0.57 -6.40 11.17
C ALA A 157 1.52 -5.47 10.40
N THR A 158 2.54 -4.96 11.09
CA THR A 158 3.53 -4.03 10.52
C THR A 158 4.95 -4.49 10.82
N LEU A 159 5.81 -4.33 9.84
CA LEU A 159 7.26 -4.54 9.97
C LEU A 159 7.98 -3.29 9.47
N ARG A 160 8.66 -2.59 10.35
CA ARG A 160 9.44 -1.39 9.99
C ARG A 160 10.54 -1.72 9.01
N TRP A 161 10.66 -0.93 7.95
CA TRP A 161 11.68 -1.14 6.93
C TRP A 161 12.67 0.02 6.85
N LYS A 162 12.25 1.18 6.38
CA LYS A 162 13.14 2.34 6.17
C LYS A 162 12.64 3.53 6.98
N LYS A 163 13.54 4.14 7.74
CA LYS A 163 13.26 5.41 8.41
C LYS A 163 13.12 6.50 7.37
N VAL A 164 12.08 7.32 7.51
CA VAL A 164 11.79 8.46 6.64
C VAL A 164 11.62 9.73 7.45
N GLU A 165 11.93 10.85 6.80
CA GLU A 165 11.83 12.17 7.39
C GLU A 165 11.15 13.11 6.38
N THR A 166 10.38 14.05 6.87
CA THR A 166 9.85 15.11 6.01
C THR A 166 10.89 16.21 5.86
N ALA A 167 11.27 16.50 4.64
CA ALA A 167 12.18 17.58 4.28
C ALA A 167 11.47 18.65 3.44
N LEU A 168 11.90 19.89 3.58
CA LEU A 168 11.55 20.95 2.64
C LEU A 168 12.45 20.82 1.42
N MET A 169 11.86 20.73 0.25
CA MET A 169 12.51 20.59 -1.04
C MET A 169 12.59 21.96 -1.71
N THR A 170 13.80 22.39 -2.04
CA THR A 170 14.09 23.68 -2.68
C THR A 170 15.03 23.49 -3.86
N PRO A 171 15.06 24.42 -4.83
CA PRO A 171 16.12 24.42 -5.83
C PRO A 171 17.50 24.55 -5.18
N MET A 172 18.54 24.05 -5.84
CA MET A 172 19.92 24.22 -5.38
C MET A 172 20.29 25.70 -5.27
N GLY A 173 20.95 26.09 -4.18
CA GLY A 173 21.33 27.48 -3.91
C GLY A 173 20.18 28.38 -3.44
N HIS A 174 19.06 27.80 -3.03
CA HIS A 174 17.92 28.58 -2.54
C HIS A 174 18.27 29.30 -1.22
N PRO A 175 17.80 30.56 -1.00
CA PRO A 175 18.12 31.34 0.20
C PRO A 175 17.79 30.64 1.53
N LEU A 176 16.78 29.76 1.58
CA LEU A 176 16.44 28.98 2.77
C LEU A 176 17.51 27.93 3.11
N ALA A 177 18.34 27.51 2.18
CA ALA A 177 19.37 26.50 2.38
C ALA A 177 20.62 27.04 3.09
N THR A 178 20.81 28.36 3.10
CA THR A 178 21.98 28.98 3.78
C THR A 178 21.87 29.01 5.29
N GLY A 179 20.67 28.79 5.84
CA GLY A 179 20.39 28.83 7.30
C GLY A 179 20.50 27.48 7.97
N LYS A 180 20.88 27.49 9.26
CA LYS A 180 20.91 26.25 10.08
C LYS A 180 19.52 25.67 10.36
N ARG A 181 18.46 26.47 10.31
CA ARG A 181 17.08 26.07 10.64
C ARG A 181 16.08 26.95 9.89
N VAL A 182 15.14 26.30 9.22
CA VAL A 182 14.09 26.97 8.47
C VAL A 182 12.82 27.08 9.30
N THR A 183 12.19 28.25 9.34
CA THR A 183 10.95 28.53 10.06
C THR A 183 9.76 28.63 9.11
N LEU A 184 8.55 28.38 9.61
CA LEU A 184 7.31 28.57 8.82
C LEU A 184 7.14 30.00 8.33
N ARG A 185 7.57 31.03 9.10
CA ARG A 185 7.55 32.44 8.67
C ARG A 185 8.44 32.69 7.44
N GLN A 186 9.55 31.98 7.34
CA GLN A 186 10.43 32.07 6.17
C GLN A 186 9.82 31.33 4.97
N ILE A 187 9.27 30.13 5.21
CA ILE A 187 8.63 29.32 4.17
C ILE A 187 7.43 30.06 3.55
N ALA A 188 6.60 30.70 4.36
CA ALA A 188 5.41 31.45 3.93
C ALA A 188 5.70 32.57 2.91
N LYS A 189 6.96 33.03 2.81
CA LYS A 189 7.38 34.06 1.86
C LYS A 189 7.58 33.55 0.41
N TYR A 190 7.54 32.23 0.22
CA TYR A 190 7.77 31.60 -1.07
C TYR A 190 6.52 30.88 -1.56
N SER A 191 6.40 30.79 -2.88
CA SER A 191 5.34 30.01 -3.52
C SER A 191 5.47 28.54 -3.18
N LEU A 192 4.37 27.92 -2.73
CA LEU A 192 4.33 26.53 -2.33
C LEU A 192 3.71 25.66 -3.42
N ILE A 193 4.28 24.48 -3.63
CA ILE A 193 3.67 23.39 -4.37
C ILE A 193 3.26 22.35 -3.34
N LEU A 194 1.97 22.11 -3.17
CA LEU A 194 1.45 21.19 -2.16
C LEU A 194 0.60 20.09 -2.78
N PRO A 195 0.42 18.95 -2.10
CA PRO A 195 -0.51 17.94 -2.57
C PRO A 195 -1.96 18.46 -2.52
N PRO A 196 -2.89 17.96 -3.38
CA PRO A 196 -4.31 18.30 -3.33
C PRO A 196 -4.93 18.06 -1.94
N LYS A 197 -5.97 18.85 -1.58
CA LYS A 197 -6.60 18.79 -0.25
C LYS A 197 -7.33 17.49 0.05
N ASP A 198 -7.84 16.83 -0.98
CA ASP A 198 -8.56 15.56 -0.90
C ASP A 198 -7.64 14.37 -0.65
N LEU A 199 -6.34 14.52 -0.87
CA LEU A 199 -5.38 13.49 -0.53
C LEU A 199 -5.15 13.43 0.97
N ARG A 200 -5.56 12.32 1.56
CA ARG A 200 -5.25 11.98 2.95
C ARG A 200 -3.76 11.62 3.08
N PHE A 201 -3.26 11.67 4.32
CA PHE A 201 -1.89 11.24 4.65
C PHE A 201 -0.80 12.10 3.99
N THR A 202 -1.01 13.41 3.97
CA THR A 202 -0.04 14.37 3.48
C THR A 202 0.33 15.37 4.56
N CYS A 203 1.50 15.99 4.41
CA CYS A 203 1.95 17.07 5.31
C CYS A 203 1.09 18.34 5.21
N ARG A 204 0.26 18.49 4.16
CA ARG A 204 -0.50 19.71 3.86
C ARG A 204 -1.39 20.16 5.00
N ARG A 205 -2.24 19.26 5.52
CA ARG A 205 -3.18 19.60 6.59
C ARG A 205 -2.46 20.18 7.82
N MET A 206 -1.39 19.53 8.25
CA MET A 206 -0.61 19.99 9.39
C MET A 206 0.05 21.34 9.12
N LEU A 207 0.54 21.57 7.89
CA LEU A 207 1.12 22.85 7.49
C LEU A 207 0.08 23.96 7.50
N GLU A 208 -1.08 23.76 6.87
CA GLU A 208 -2.16 24.73 6.83
C GLU A 208 -2.65 25.09 8.25
N GLU A 209 -2.86 24.11 9.13
CA GLU A 209 -3.21 24.34 10.54
C GLU A 209 -2.15 25.18 11.28
N ARG A 210 -0.88 24.96 11.01
CA ARG A 210 0.21 25.74 11.64
C ARG A 210 0.34 27.14 11.07
N PHE A 211 0.20 27.34 9.77
CA PHE A 211 0.16 28.66 9.18
C PHE A 211 -1.00 29.48 9.75
N GLN A 212 -2.19 28.88 9.82
CA GLN A 212 -3.37 29.51 10.43
C GLN A 212 -3.13 29.91 11.90
N LYS A 213 -2.60 29.01 12.73
CA LYS A 213 -2.28 29.29 14.15
C LYS A 213 -1.28 30.42 14.34
N LEU A 214 -0.39 30.61 13.37
CA LEU A 214 0.62 31.68 13.40
C LEU A 214 0.19 32.97 12.71
N GLY A 215 -1.03 33.01 12.14
CA GLY A 215 -1.54 34.13 11.37
C GLY A 215 -0.68 34.45 10.14
N LEU A 216 -0.14 33.41 9.48
CA LEU A 216 0.73 33.56 8.31
C LEU A 216 -0.05 33.38 7.03
N ASP A 217 0.02 34.37 6.16
CA ASP A 217 -0.42 34.23 4.77
C ASP A 217 0.62 33.46 3.97
N TYR A 218 0.17 32.59 3.09
CA TYR A 218 1.00 31.80 2.19
C TYR A 218 0.34 31.63 0.83
N GLN A 219 1.13 31.42 -0.19
CA GLN A 219 0.64 31.24 -1.56
C GLN A 219 0.89 29.80 -2.04
N ILE A 220 -0.15 29.14 -2.52
CA ILE A 220 -0.04 27.87 -3.24
C ILE A 220 -0.09 28.22 -4.73
N VAL A 221 1.03 27.97 -5.45
CA VAL A 221 1.13 28.22 -6.89
C VAL A 221 0.64 27.01 -7.70
N MET A 222 0.74 25.82 -7.12
CA MET A 222 0.38 24.57 -7.80
C MET A 222 0.00 23.49 -6.80
N GLU A 223 -0.92 22.61 -7.20
CA GLU A 223 -1.18 21.35 -6.52
C GLU A 223 -0.62 20.19 -7.32
N SER A 224 0.10 19.27 -6.67
CA SER A 224 0.71 18.10 -7.29
C SER A 224 0.67 16.91 -6.34
N SER A 225 0.13 15.77 -6.81
CA SER A 225 -0.02 14.55 -6.01
C SER A 225 1.18 13.61 -6.07
N ASN A 226 2.10 13.82 -7.01
CA ASN A 226 3.26 12.98 -7.22
C ASN A 226 4.55 13.74 -6.85
N VAL A 227 5.30 13.23 -5.86
CA VAL A 227 6.51 13.88 -5.35
C VAL A 227 7.62 13.94 -6.40
N GLU A 228 7.76 12.93 -7.27
CA GLU A 228 8.75 12.94 -8.34
C GLU A 228 8.45 14.03 -9.36
N LEU A 229 7.18 14.17 -9.76
CA LEU A 229 6.76 15.25 -10.64
C LEU A 229 6.94 16.62 -9.97
N THR A 230 6.58 16.73 -8.70
CA THR A 230 6.77 17.94 -7.91
C THR A 230 8.24 18.33 -7.83
N SER A 231 9.15 17.35 -7.71
CA SER A 231 10.59 17.62 -7.67
C SER A 231 11.12 18.31 -8.93
N LEU A 232 10.59 17.94 -10.10
CA LEU A 232 10.93 18.63 -11.36
C LEU A 232 10.49 20.09 -11.34
N TYR A 233 9.28 20.36 -10.86
CA TYR A 233 8.77 21.75 -10.80
C TYR A 233 9.54 22.59 -9.78
N VAL A 234 9.94 21.99 -8.66
CA VAL A 234 10.83 22.67 -7.70
C VAL A 234 12.19 22.93 -8.31
N GLU A 235 12.80 21.98 -9.02
CA GLU A 235 14.08 22.14 -9.72
C GLU A 235 14.03 23.28 -10.76
N MET A 236 12.89 23.45 -11.43
CA MET A 236 12.61 24.53 -12.36
C MET A 236 12.38 25.91 -11.67
N GLY A 237 12.32 25.95 -10.34
CA GLY A 237 12.12 27.18 -9.58
C GLY A 237 10.66 27.66 -9.51
N LEU A 238 9.67 26.82 -9.85
CA LEU A 238 8.26 27.22 -9.83
C LEU A 238 7.70 27.39 -8.41
N GLY A 239 8.38 26.86 -7.41
CA GLY A 239 8.01 26.95 -6.00
C GLY A 239 8.86 26.01 -5.15
N ILE A 240 8.55 25.95 -3.86
CA ILE A 240 9.17 25.00 -2.93
C ILE A 240 8.11 24.01 -2.44
N SER A 241 8.52 22.83 -2.00
CA SER A 241 7.59 21.78 -1.61
C SER A 241 8.13 20.95 -0.44
N PHE A 242 7.32 20.00 0.04
CA PHE A 242 7.73 19.04 1.07
C PHE A 242 7.75 17.64 0.48
N ALA A 243 8.74 16.87 0.87
CA ALA A 243 8.88 15.47 0.48
C ALA A 243 9.19 14.60 1.70
N THR A 244 8.63 13.40 1.72
CA THR A 244 9.05 12.34 2.63
C THR A 244 10.22 11.61 1.97
N VAL A 245 11.37 11.66 2.63
CA VAL A 245 12.64 11.15 2.07
C VAL A 245 13.29 10.15 3.02
N VAL A 246 13.99 9.18 2.45
CA VAL A 246 14.98 8.39 3.17
C VAL A 246 16.28 9.18 3.15
N ARG A 247 16.82 9.50 4.34
CA ARG A 247 18.08 10.25 4.44
C ARG A 247 19.20 9.49 3.72
N ASP A 248 20.06 10.21 3.03
CA ASP A 248 21.22 9.69 2.28
C ASP A 248 20.91 8.79 1.08
N LEU A 249 19.66 8.78 0.59
CA LEU A 249 19.33 8.04 -0.62
C LEU A 249 20.12 8.61 -1.83
N PRO A 250 20.91 7.78 -2.55
CA PRO A 250 21.75 8.25 -3.67
C PRO A 250 20.97 8.99 -4.75
N ALA A 251 19.73 8.56 -5.04
CA ALA A 251 18.87 9.18 -6.04
C ALA A 251 18.54 10.66 -5.73
N LEU A 252 18.50 11.05 -4.47
CA LEU A 252 18.26 12.45 -4.08
C LEU A 252 19.44 13.36 -4.44
N LYS A 253 20.67 12.80 -4.47
CA LYS A 253 21.90 13.55 -4.79
C LYS A 253 22.06 13.84 -6.29
N GLN A 254 21.31 13.18 -7.15
CA GLN A 254 21.36 13.36 -8.60
C GLN A 254 20.53 14.55 -9.11
N ARG A 255 19.64 15.08 -8.26
CA ARG A 255 18.79 16.23 -8.58
C ARG A 255 19.46 17.53 -8.18
N LYS A 256 19.22 18.61 -8.93
CA LYS A 256 19.63 19.96 -8.55
C LYS A 256 18.70 20.55 -7.48
N LEU A 257 18.53 19.81 -6.41
CA LEU A 257 17.64 20.11 -5.29
C LEU A 257 18.39 20.05 -3.97
N GLU A 258 17.89 20.80 -3.01
CA GLU A 258 18.28 20.70 -1.61
C GLU A 258 17.12 20.23 -0.77
N PHE A 259 17.39 19.32 0.17
CA PHE A 259 16.43 18.74 1.09
C PHE A 259 16.76 19.22 2.50
N LEU A 260 16.00 20.20 2.98
CA LEU A 260 16.22 20.83 4.28
C LEU A 260 15.41 20.09 5.35
N PRO A 261 16.05 19.52 6.39
CA PRO A 261 15.36 18.77 7.44
C PRO A 261 14.31 19.63 8.14
N MET A 262 13.13 19.03 8.38
CA MET A 262 12.01 19.69 9.04
C MET A 262 11.60 18.97 10.33
N ASP A 263 12.55 18.37 11.04
CA ASP A 263 12.34 17.57 12.27
C ASP A 263 11.61 18.34 13.38
N GLN A 264 11.76 19.67 13.41
CA GLN A 264 11.06 20.54 14.35
C GLN A 264 9.54 20.64 14.06
N LEU A 265 9.11 20.30 12.86
CA LEU A 265 7.70 20.35 12.46
C LEU A 265 7.10 18.96 12.29
N PHE A 266 7.87 18.01 11.80
CA PHE A 266 7.44 16.66 11.50
C PHE A 266 8.29 15.64 12.24
N LYS A 267 7.65 14.75 12.97
CA LYS A 267 8.36 13.62 13.57
C LYS A 267 8.82 12.66 12.50
N PRO A 268 10.01 12.07 12.64
CA PRO A 268 10.42 10.95 11.78
C PRO A 268 9.41 9.79 11.86
N ASP A 269 9.27 9.09 10.75
CA ASP A 269 8.39 7.92 10.62
C ASP A 269 9.14 6.77 9.94
N TYR A 270 8.46 5.67 9.67
CA TYR A 270 9.01 4.52 8.97
C TYR A 270 8.12 4.14 7.80
N ILE A 271 8.72 3.80 6.66
CA ILE A 271 8.04 2.95 5.69
C ILE A 271 8.02 1.55 6.29
N ALA A 272 6.83 0.98 6.39
CA ALA A 272 6.61 -0.35 6.93
C ALA A 272 5.98 -1.27 5.89
N ALA A 273 6.38 -2.53 5.91
CA ALA A 273 5.64 -3.59 5.26
C ALA A 273 4.40 -3.90 6.11
N VAL A 274 3.25 -3.93 5.47
CA VAL A 274 1.94 -4.09 6.09
C VAL A 274 1.26 -5.33 5.53
N MET A 275 0.69 -6.15 6.39
CA MET A 275 -0.03 -7.37 6.02
C MET A 275 -1.15 -7.67 7.01
N ARG A 276 -2.05 -8.56 6.68
CA ARG A 276 -3.07 -9.07 7.61
C ARG A 276 -2.41 -9.89 8.71
N LYS A 277 -2.93 -9.80 9.94
CA LYS A 277 -2.42 -10.55 11.10
C LYS A 277 -2.68 -12.05 11.03
N ASP A 278 -3.78 -12.43 10.37
CA ASP A 278 -4.23 -13.81 10.22
C ASP A 278 -3.59 -14.55 9.03
N LYS A 279 -2.64 -13.90 8.32
CA LYS A 279 -2.07 -14.45 7.10
C LYS A 279 -0.94 -15.43 7.39
N THR A 280 -1.07 -16.65 6.87
CA THR A 280 0.01 -17.63 6.80
C THR A 280 0.80 -17.40 5.52
N LEU A 281 2.09 -17.16 5.64
CA LEU A 281 2.97 -16.84 4.51
C LEU A 281 3.67 -18.10 4.01
N ALA A 282 3.55 -18.38 2.72
CA ALA A 282 4.38 -19.37 2.03
C ALA A 282 5.87 -18.99 2.12
N SER A 283 6.76 -19.98 2.00
CA SER A 283 8.21 -19.82 2.18
C SER A 283 8.82 -18.73 1.30
N TYR A 284 8.43 -18.65 0.01
CA TYR A 284 8.91 -17.61 -0.90
C TYR A 284 8.45 -16.20 -0.51
N LYS A 285 7.25 -16.04 0.10
CA LYS A 285 6.77 -14.76 0.63
C LYS A 285 7.53 -14.35 1.89
N ASN A 286 7.80 -15.32 2.77
CA ASN A 286 8.66 -15.09 3.94
C ASN A 286 10.08 -14.68 3.52
N SER A 287 10.62 -15.30 2.46
CA SER A 287 11.92 -14.96 1.91
C SER A 287 11.97 -13.55 1.32
N PHE A 288 10.87 -13.08 0.72
CA PHE A 288 10.76 -11.68 0.28
C PHE A 288 10.92 -10.70 1.43
N ILE A 289 10.23 -10.94 2.55
CA ILE A 289 10.37 -10.09 3.75
C ILE A 289 11.79 -10.16 4.33
N LYS A 290 12.43 -11.33 4.34
CA LYS A 290 13.82 -11.48 4.78
C LYS A 290 14.79 -10.70 3.90
N ILE A 291 14.65 -10.74 2.59
CA ILE A 291 15.45 -9.94 1.64
C ILE A 291 15.21 -8.45 1.87
N LEU A 292 13.94 -8.04 1.97
CA LEU A 292 13.54 -6.65 2.19
C LEU A 292 14.19 -6.04 3.44
N LEU A 293 14.18 -6.79 4.54
CA LEU A 293 14.66 -6.31 5.84
C LEU A 293 16.18 -6.51 6.02
N GLY A 294 16.82 -7.25 5.11
CA GLY A 294 18.21 -7.62 5.21
C GLY A 294 18.49 -8.48 6.45
N ASN A 295 19.75 -8.62 6.82
CA ASN A 295 20.17 -9.41 7.99
C ASN A 295 19.74 -8.85 9.35
N GLN A 296 18.76 -7.97 9.42
CA GLN A 296 18.22 -7.43 10.68
C GLN A 296 17.34 -8.43 11.46
N PHE A 297 17.09 -9.63 10.91
CA PHE A 297 16.32 -10.70 11.56
C PHE A 297 17.19 -11.90 12.02
N CYS A 298 18.45 -11.68 12.33
CA CYS A 298 19.23 -12.65 13.12
C CYS A 298 19.21 -12.22 14.59
N HIS A 299 18.03 -12.36 15.25
CA HIS A 299 17.99 -12.58 16.72
C HIS A 299 16.57 -13.04 17.10
#